data_1fd357264a59506cffd1a722d577e54f
#
_entry.id   1fd357264a59506cffd1a722d577e54f
#
_cell.length_a   1.000
_cell.length_b   1.000
_cell.length_c   1.000
_cell.angle_alpha   90.00
_cell.angle_beta   90.00
_cell.angle_gamma   90.00
#
_symmetry.space_group_name_H-M   'P 1'
#
loop_
_entity.id
_entity.type
_entity.pdbx_description
1 polymer ?
#
loop_
_entity_poly.entity_id
_entity_poly.type
_entity_poly.pdbx_seq_one_letter_code
_entity_poly.pdbx_strand_id
1 'polypeptide(L)'
;GDYDAHWRRFAGALVAGGCADTIVRIGWEFNGKFYPWAAGGKEASYAAYWRRIVTAMRGVAGQRFSFDWAPLAGNTNADVEAAYPGDAYVDLIGLDAYDTSTVSVADPAGRWNDQLTRPYGLQWQDSFARAHGKGMSLPEWGLTARDADGLGGGDNPAYLTRMWDWIGR
;
A
#
# COMPACT_ATOMS: atom_id res chain seq x y z
N GLY A 1 -12.85 -4.41 -22.79
CA GLY A 1 -13.58 -3.14 -22.69
C GLY A 1 -12.62 -1.97 -22.53
N ASP A 2 -13.02 -0.80 -22.93
CA ASP A 2 -12.14 0.34 -23.18
C ASP A 2 -11.77 1.20 -21.97
N TYR A 3 -11.57 0.59 -20.82
CA TYR A 3 -11.07 1.36 -19.66
C TYR A 3 -9.65 1.94 -19.89
N ASP A 4 -8.86 1.39 -20.83
CA ASP A 4 -7.54 1.92 -21.18
C ASP A 4 -7.61 3.36 -21.69
N ALA A 5 -8.64 3.73 -22.43
CA ALA A 5 -8.84 5.10 -22.90
C ALA A 5 -9.08 6.08 -21.74
N HIS A 6 -9.79 5.62 -20.68
CA HIS A 6 -9.99 6.44 -19.48
C HIS A 6 -8.68 6.65 -18.72
N TRP A 7 -7.86 5.59 -18.58
CA TRP A 7 -6.56 5.69 -17.91
C TRP A 7 -5.57 6.56 -18.68
N ARG A 8 -5.54 6.47 -20.01
CA ARG A 8 -4.72 7.36 -20.85
C ARG A 8 -5.17 8.81 -20.72
N ARG A 9 -6.47 9.07 -20.72
CA ARG A 9 -7.01 10.43 -20.54
C ARG A 9 -6.67 10.98 -19.15
N PHE A 10 -6.79 10.17 -18.11
CA PHE A 10 -6.41 10.56 -16.75
C PHE A 10 -4.91 10.89 -16.68
N ALA A 11 -4.06 10.04 -17.21
CA ALA A 11 -2.62 10.28 -17.29
C ALA A 11 -2.28 11.55 -18.08
N GLY A 12 -2.95 11.79 -19.22
CA GLY A 12 -2.79 13.00 -20.02
C GLY A 12 -3.20 14.26 -19.25
N ALA A 13 -4.27 14.19 -18.47
CA ALA A 13 -4.71 15.31 -17.63
C ALA A 13 -3.68 15.62 -16.52
N LEU A 14 -3.08 14.60 -15.89
CA LEU A 14 -2.01 14.79 -14.91
C LEU A 14 -0.79 15.47 -15.54
N VAL A 15 -0.35 15.01 -16.71
CA VAL A 15 0.79 15.60 -17.43
C VAL A 15 0.49 17.06 -17.79
N ALA A 16 -0.68 17.34 -18.37
CA ALA A 16 -1.09 18.68 -18.74
C ALA A 16 -1.25 19.63 -17.54
N GLY A 17 -1.62 19.07 -16.38
CA GLY A 17 -1.75 19.79 -15.12
C GLY A 17 -0.43 20.02 -14.36
N GLY A 18 0.72 19.64 -14.94
CA GLY A 18 2.03 19.79 -14.28
C GLY A 18 2.39 18.68 -13.28
N CYS A 19 1.60 17.60 -13.23
CA CYS A 19 1.80 16.46 -12.32
C CYS A 19 2.40 15.24 -13.05
N ALA A 20 3.33 15.47 -13.97
CA ALA A 20 3.92 14.43 -14.81
C ALA A 20 4.75 13.38 -14.04
N ASP A 21 5.23 13.71 -12.86
CA ASP A 21 6.10 12.91 -11.98
C ASP A 21 5.43 12.50 -10.66
N THR A 22 4.11 12.47 -10.65
CA THR A 22 3.35 12.08 -9.46
C THR A 22 3.49 10.59 -9.12
N ILE A 23 3.34 10.26 -7.85
CA ILE A 23 3.16 8.88 -7.38
C ILE A 23 1.69 8.51 -7.54
N VAL A 24 1.42 7.39 -8.21
CA VAL A 24 0.06 6.88 -8.49
C VAL A 24 -0.18 5.62 -7.68
N ARG A 25 -1.18 5.65 -6.79
CA ARG A 25 -1.66 4.48 -6.06
C ARG A 25 -2.93 3.94 -6.72
N ILE A 26 -2.88 2.71 -7.19
CA ILE A 26 -4.00 2.05 -7.86
C ILE A 26 -4.55 0.96 -6.95
N GLY A 27 -5.86 0.96 -6.66
CA GLY A 27 -6.50 -0.14 -5.95
C GLY A 27 -5.80 -0.52 -4.65
N TRP A 28 -5.47 0.45 -3.82
CA TRP A 28 -4.79 0.28 -2.53
C TRP A 28 -5.61 -0.59 -1.56
N GLU A 29 -4.98 -1.13 -0.53
CA GLU A 29 -5.61 -2.01 0.47
C GLU A 29 -6.40 -3.17 -0.15
N PHE A 30 -5.94 -3.66 -1.30
CA PHE A 30 -6.61 -4.70 -2.09
C PHE A 30 -6.74 -6.05 -1.36
N ASN A 31 -5.94 -6.27 -0.33
CA ASN A 31 -6.01 -7.42 0.55
C ASN A 31 -7.09 -7.30 1.63
N GLY A 32 -7.74 -6.14 1.75
CA GLY A 32 -9.00 -5.96 2.46
C GLY A 32 -10.18 -6.52 1.67
N LYS A 33 -11.39 -6.43 2.26
CA LYS A 33 -12.65 -6.89 1.61
C LYS A 33 -13.70 -5.79 1.45
N PHE A 34 -13.33 -4.57 1.79
CA PHE A 34 -14.26 -3.44 1.85
C PHE A 34 -14.26 -2.57 0.59
N TYR A 35 -13.29 -2.76 -0.33
CA TYR A 35 -13.25 -2.04 -1.60
C TYR A 35 -13.75 -2.91 -2.77
N PRO A 36 -14.34 -2.30 -3.82
CA PRO A 36 -14.77 -3.02 -5.03
C PRO A 36 -13.63 -3.75 -5.76
N TRP A 37 -12.39 -3.30 -5.59
CA TRP A 37 -11.19 -3.90 -6.17
C TRP A 37 -10.49 -4.92 -5.26
N ALA A 38 -11.11 -5.32 -4.14
CA ALA A 38 -10.55 -6.34 -3.26
C ALA A 38 -10.12 -7.58 -4.06
N ALA A 39 -8.88 -8.05 -3.81
CA ALA A 39 -8.24 -9.10 -4.60
C ALA A 39 -8.52 -10.53 -4.12
N GLY A 40 -9.08 -10.70 -2.92
CA GLY A 40 -9.29 -12.02 -2.32
C GLY A 40 -10.01 -13.00 -3.22
N GLY A 41 -9.37 -14.15 -3.52
CA GLY A 41 -9.84 -15.18 -4.45
C GLY A 41 -9.76 -14.80 -5.93
N LYS A 42 -9.17 -13.66 -6.28
CA LYS A 42 -8.98 -13.18 -7.66
C LYS A 42 -7.67 -12.41 -7.84
N GLU A 43 -6.64 -12.79 -7.10
CA GLU A 43 -5.33 -12.13 -7.03
C GLU A 43 -4.70 -11.99 -8.42
N ALA A 44 -4.72 -13.05 -9.22
CA ALA A 44 -4.20 -13.03 -10.58
C ALA A 44 -4.94 -12.02 -11.50
N SER A 45 -6.26 -11.87 -11.31
CA SER A 45 -7.06 -10.90 -12.06
C SER A 45 -6.74 -9.47 -11.64
N TYR A 46 -6.55 -9.24 -10.34
CA TYR A 46 -6.09 -7.95 -9.80
C TYR A 46 -4.73 -7.58 -10.39
N ALA A 47 -3.73 -8.48 -10.32
CA ALA A 47 -2.41 -8.25 -10.89
C ALA A 47 -2.45 -7.98 -12.41
N ALA A 48 -3.29 -8.71 -13.15
CA ALA A 48 -3.46 -8.49 -14.58
C ALA A 48 -4.09 -7.11 -14.89
N TYR A 49 -5.08 -6.71 -14.11
CA TYR A 49 -5.71 -5.40 -14.28
C TYR A 49 -4.77 -4.25 -13.91
N TRP A 50 -3.99 -4.39 -12.84
CA TRP A 50 -2.92 -3.45 -12.47
C TRP A 50 -1.95 -3.24 -13.63
N ARG A 51 -1.39 -4.33 -14.19
CA ARG A 51 -0.46 -4.26 -15.33
C ARG A 51 -1.06 -3.52 -16.52
N ARG A 52 -2.33 -3.75 -16.80
CA ARG A 52 -3.05 -3.09 -17.90
C ARG A 52 -3.15 -1.57 -17.66
N ILE A 53 -3.48 -1.14 -16.45
CA ILE A 53 -3.57 0.27 -16.08
C ILE A 53 -2.20 0.94 -16.24
N VAL A 54 -1.16 0.36 -15.63
CA VAL A 54 0.22 0.89 -15.71
C VAL A 54 0.68 1.03 -17.15
N THR A 55 0.44 0.00 -17.98
CA THR A 55 0.78 0.03 -19.41
C THR A 55 0.05 1.18 -20.13
N ALA A 56 -1.25 1.35 -19.86
CA ALA A 56 -2.04 2.41 -20.49
C ALA A 56 -1.53 3.80 -20.09
N MET A 57 -1.21 4.01 -18.81
CA MET A 57 -0.73 5.29 -18.29
C MET A 57 0.70 5.59 -18.75
N ARG A 58 1.60 4.60 -18.72
CA ARG A 58 2.98 4.75 -19.18
C ARG A 58 3.09 4.99 -20.70
N GLY A 59 2.06 4.65 -21.47
CA GLY A 59 1.96 4.97 -22.90
C GLY A 59 1.69 6.44 -23.23
N VAL A 60 1.47 7.30 -22.24
CA VAL A 60 1.22 8.73 -22.45
C VAL A 60 2.53 9.50 -22.50
N ALA A 61 2.73 10.30 -23.56
CA ALA A 61 3.94 11.08 -23.73
C ALA A 61 4.12 12.13 -22.60
N GLY A 62 5.36 12.29 -22.13
CA GLY A 62 5.72 13.28 -21.11
C GLY A 62 5.49 12.82 -19.66
N GLN A 63 4.88 11.67 -19.45
CA GLN A 63 4.72 11.12 -18.10
C GLN A 63 6.05 10.61 -17.52
N ARG A 64 6.20 10.67 -16.19
CA ARG A 64 7.29 10.13 -15.38
C ARG A 64 6.71 9.57 -14.07
N PHE A 65 5.54 8.92 -14.15
CA PHE A 65 4.83 8.41 -12.98
C PHE A 65 5.62 7.30 -12.27
N SER A 66 5.56 7.31 -10.94
CA SER A 66 5.92 6.17 -10.11
C SER A 66 4.65 5.48 -9.63
N PHE A 67 4.61 4.14 -9.72
CA PHE A 67 3.44 3.35 -9.33
C PHE A 67 3.68 2.68 -7.98
N ASP A 68 2.83 3.02 -7.03
CA ASP A 68 2.90 2.58 -5.63
C ASP A 68 1.87 1.49 -5.36
N TRP A 69 2.35 0.28 -5.09
CA TRP A 69 1.54 -0.89 -4.80
C TRP A 69 1.44 -1.09 -3.28
N ALA A 70 0.30 -0.74 -2.68
CA ALA A 70 0.11 -0.61 -1.24
C ALA A 70 -0.97 -1.56 -0.70
N PRO A 71 -0.60 -2.69 -0.09
CA PRO A 71 -1.50 -3.48 0.75
C PRO A 71 -1.73 -2.82 2.12
N LEU A 72 -2.73 -3.32 2.84
CA LEU A 72 -3.03 -3.01 4.25
C LEU A 72 -2.28 -3.97 5.16
N ALA A 73 -1.56 -3.46 6.16
CA ALA A 73 -0.87 -4.25 7.16
C ALA A 73 -1.85 -5.12 7.99
N GLY A 74 -1.47 -6.35 8.25
CA GLY A 74 -2.24 -7.27 9.10
C GLY A 74 -3.45 -7.92 8.44
N ASN A 75 -3.77 -7.62 7.19
CA ASN A 75 -4.96 -8.15 6.54
C ASN A 75 -4.62 -9.31 5.58
N THR A 76 -5.26 -10.46 5.80
CA THR A 76 -5.00 -11.72 5.09
C THR A 76 -6.18 -12.20 4.24
N ASN A 77 -7.13 -11.32 3.86
CA ASN A 77 -8.25 -11.73 2.99
C ASN A 77 -7.84 -11.97 1.53
N ALA A 78 -6.64 -11.56 1.15
CA ALA A 78 -6.01 -11.94 -0.11
C ALA A 78 -4.56 -12.36 0.14
N ASP A 79 -4.03 -13.21 -0.71
CA ASP A 79 -2.59 -13.46 -0.80
C ASP A 79 -1.93 -12.27 -1.51
N VAL A 80 -1.24 -11.44 -0.72
CA VAL A 80 -0.61 -10.21 -1.21
C VAL A 80 0.45 -10.54 -2.26
N GLU A 81 1.28 -11.55 -2.04
CA GLU A 81 2.37 -11.90 -2.96
C GLU A 81 1.82 -12.47 -4.27
N ALA A 82 0.75 -13.26 -4.23
CA ALA A 82 0.06 -13.75 -5.43
C ALA A 82 -0.62 -12.61 -6.23
N ALA A 83 -0.94 -11.49 -5.56
CA ALA A 83 -1.51 -10.29 -6.19
C ALA A 83 -0.43 -9.34 -6.75
N TYR A 84 0.86 -9.65 -6.59
CA TYR A 84 1.94 -8.78 -7.05
C TYR A 84 1.99 -8.69 -8.58
N PRO A 85 1.94 -7.48 -9.17
CA PRO A 85 1.91 -7.31 -10.62
C PRO A 85 3.25 -7.60 -11.31
N GLY A 86 4.33 -7.66 -10.54
CA GLY A 86 5.69 -7.86 -11.03
C GLY A 86 6.51 -6.57 -11.13
N ASP A 87 7.83 -6.72 -11.06
CA ASP A 87 8.82 -5.65 -10.92
C ASP A 87 8.76 -4.59 -12.02
N ALA A 88 8.38 -4.98 -13.23
CA ALA A 88 8.25 -4.06 -14.35
C ALA A 88 7.08 -3.07 -14.21
N TYR A 89 6.14 -3.34 -13.30
CA TYR A 89 4.90 -2.57 -13.17
C TYR A 89 4.75 -1.85 -11.82
N VAL A 90 5.67 -2.06 -10.91
CA VAL A 90 5.69 -1.47 -9.57
C VAL A 90 7.00 -0.72 -9.38
N ASP A 91 6.93 0.50 -8.88
CA ASP A 91 8.10 1.34 -8.58
C ASP A 91 8.35 1.42 -7.07
N LEU A 92 7.28 1.41 -6.26
CA LEU A 92 7.32 1.46 -4.81
C LEU A 92 6.46 0.34 -4.21
N ILE A 93 6.97 -0.27 -3.13
CA ILE A 93 6.19 -1.16 -2.27
C ILE A 93 5.64 -0.31 -1.13
N GLY A 94 4.37 0.05 -1.25
CA GLY A 94 3.63 0.78 -0.22
C GLY A 94 3.14 -0.12 0.90
N LEU A 95 2.77 0.48 2.02
CA LEU A 95 2.07 -0.19 3.11
C LEU A 95 1.20 0.82 3.86
N ASP A 96 -0.09 0.53 3.99
CA ASP A 96 -0.96 1.28 4.88
C ASP A 96 -0.88 0.65 6.27
N ALA A 97 -0.35 1.42 7.24
CA ALA A 97 0.01 0.95 8.57
C ALA A 97 -0.54 1.89 9.64
N TYR A 98 -1.69 1.57 10.18
CA TYR A 98 -2.27 2.31 11.29
C TYR A 98 -2.02 1.61 12.63
N ASP A 99 -2.04 2.39 13.74
CA ASP A 99 -1.91 1.83 15.10
C ASP A 99 -3.17 1.08 15.51
N THR A 100 -3.39 -0.06 14.87
CA THR A 100 -4.40 -1.05 15.23
C THR A 100 -3.70 -2.33 15.71
N SER A 101 -4.16 -2.94 16.80
CA SER A 101 -3.60 -4.20 17.31
C SER A 101 -4.56 -4.84 18.30
N THR A 102 -4.51 -6.16 18.41
CA THR A 102 -5.16 -6.92 19.50
C THR A 102 -4.34 -6.87 20.79
N VAL A 103 -3.08 -6.43 20.74
CA VAL A 103 -2.24 -6.25 21.92
C VAL A 103 -2.70 -5.03 22.70
N SER A 104 -2.72 -5.15 24.02
CA SER A 104 -3.17 -4.09 24.92
C SER A 104 -2.41 -2.77 24.70
N VAL A 105 -3.10 -1.64 24.80
CA VAL A 105 -2.48 -0.30 24.82
C VAL A 105 -1.54 -0.08 26.01
N ALA A 106 -1.71 -0.86 27.09
CA ALA A 106 -0.79 -0.86 28.23
C ALA A 106 0.55 -1.57 27.93
N ASP A 107 0.67 -2.23 26.79
CA ASP A 107 1.91 -2.84 26.30
C ASP A 107 2.36 -2.21 24.97
N PRO A 108 2.93 -1.02 24.98
CA PRO A 108 3.37 -0.34 23.77
C PRO A 108 4.54 -1.06 23.05
N ALA A 109 5.30 -1.89 23.78
CA ALA A 109 6.37 -2.68 23.17
C ALA A 109 5.79 -3.87 22.37
N GLY A 110 4.83 -4.58 22.96
CA GLY A 110 4.13 -5.67 22.28
C GLY A 110 3.33 -5.18 21.07
N ARG A 111 2.63 -4.03 21.19
CA ARG A 111 1.94 -3.41 20.04
C ARG A 111 2.88 -3.08 18.90
N TRP A 112 4.05 -2.51 19.21
CA TRP A 112 5.06 -2.24 18.18
C TRP A 112 5.60 -3.52 17.55
N ASN A 113 5.89 -4.53 18.35
CA ASN A 113 6.31 -5.82 17.83
C ASN A 113 5.26 -6.44 16.89
N ASP A 114 3.98 -6.30 17.23
CA ASP A 114 2.89 -6.72 16.34
C ASP A 114 2.90 -5.93 15.02
N GLN A 115 3.11 -4.61 15.01
CA GLN A 115 3.26 -3.83 13.77
C GLN A 115 4.41 -4.34 12.90
N LEU A 116 5.51 -4.75 13.52
CA LEU A 116 6.68 -5.28 12.80
C LEU A 116 6.40 -6.66 12.20
N THR A 117 5.78 -7.57 12.96
CA THR A 117 5.79 -9.01 12.68
C THR A 117 4.47 -9.59 12.20
N ARG A 118 3.37 -8.82 12.25
CA ARG A 118 2.07 -9.27 11.73
C ARG A 118 2.15 -9.65 10.25
N PRO A 119 1.22 -10.46 9.73
CA PRO A 119 1.14 -10.70 8.29
C PRO A 119 1.17 -9.37 7.50
N TYR A 120 2.02 -9.32 6.49
CA TYR A 120 2.21 -8.11 5.68
C TYR A 120 2.48 -6.84 6.51
N GLY A 121 3.23 -6.98 7.62
CA GLY A 121 3.64 -5.88 8.48
C GLY A 121 4.92 -5.19 7.96
N LEU A 122 5.47 -4.31 8.80
CA LEU A 122 6.61 -3.47 8.41
C LEU A 122 7.86 -4.29 8.01
N GLN A 123 8.15 -5.40 8.71
CA GLN A 123 9.29 -6.26 8.36
C GLN A 123 9.08 -7.01 7.04
N TRP A 124 7.83 -7.42 6.76
CA TRP A 124 7.50 -8.00 5.48
C TRP A 124 7.71 -6.97 4.35
N GLN A 125 7.24 -5.73 4.53
CA GLN A 125 7.42 -4.67 3.53
C GLN A 125 8.91 -4.46 3.22
N ASP A 126 9.76 -4.31 4.24
CA ASP A 126 11.21 -4.13 4.06
C ASP A 126 11.84 -5.31 3.31
N SER A 127 11.53 -6.53 3.73
CA SER A 127 12.07 -7.75 3.12
C SER A 127 11.61 -7.92 1.68
N PHE A 128 10.33 -7.68 1.41
CA PHE A 128 9.73 -7.80 0.09
C PHE A 128 10.28 -6.73 -0.86
N ALA A 129 10.36 -5.47 -0.41
CA ALA A 129 10.92 -4.37 -1.20
C ALA A 129 12.38 -4.65 -1.58
N ARG A 130 13.21 -5.10 -0.63
CA ARG A 130 14.61 -5.50 -0.90
C ARG A 130 14.72 -6.65 -1.89
N ALA A 131 13.90 -7.69 -1.73
CA ALA A 131 13.91 -8.85 -2.63
C ALA A 131 13.57 -8.46 -4.08
N HIS A 132 12.74 -7.46 -4.27
CA HIS A 132 12.31 -6.95 -5.58
C HIS A 132 13.11 -5.71 -6.06
N GLY A 133 14.09 -5.23 -5.27
CA GLY A 133 14.90 -4.05 -5.61
C GLY A 133 14.09 -2.76 -5.72
N LYS A 134 13.06 -2.61 -4.87
CA LYS A 134 12.13 -1.46 -4.86
C LYS A 134 12.35 -0.55 -3.66
N GLY A 135 12.01 0.73 -3.83
CA GLY A 135 11.82 1.63 -2.71
C GLY A 135 10.57 1.30 -1.91
N MET A 136 10.50 1.78 -0.68
CA MET A 136 9.33 1.67 0.18
C MET A 136 8.60 3.00 0.27
N SER A 137 7.29 2.94 0.50
CA SER A 137 6.45 4.07 0.87
C SER A 137 5.52 3.69 2.02
N LEU A 138 5.16 4.66 2.82
CA LEU A 138 4.11 4.54 3.84
C LEU A 138 3.06 5.61 3.53
N PRO A 139 2.23 5.37 2.49
CA PRO A 139 1.31 6.39 2.00
C PRO A 139 0.21 6.73 2.99
N GLU A 140 -0.12 5.77 3.87
CA GLU A 140 -1.05 5.96 4.97
C GLU A 140 -0.49 5.34 6.24
N TRP A 141 -0.28 6.16 7.27
CA TRP A 141 0.07 5.69 8.60
C TRP A 141 -0.36 6.71 9.65
N GLY A 142 -0.62 6.24 10.86
CA GLY A 142 -1.02 7.14 11.93
C GLY A 142 -1.72 6.45 13.08
N LEU A 143 -2.21 7.26 14.00
CA LEU A 143 -3.01 6.81 15.13
C LEU A 143 -4.42 6.48 14.69
N THR A 144 -5.04 5.50 15.35
CA THR A 144 -6.43 5.14 15.16
C THR A 144 -7.19 5.34 16.45
N ALA A 145 -8.39 5.93 16.35
CA ALA A 145 -9.28 6.07 17.50
C ALA A 145 -9.54 4.70 18.15
N ARG A 146 -9.72 4.71 19.48
CA ARG A 146 -10.07 3.50 20.20
C ARG A 146 -11.57 3.28 20.12
N ASP A 147 -12.00 2.71 19.01
CA ASP A 147 -13.41 2.40 18.73
C ASP A 147 -13.93 1.20 19.53
N ALA A 148 -15.18 0.85 19.28
CA ALA A 148 -15.87 -0.24 19.96
C ALA A 148 -15.20 -1.62 19.78
N ASP A 149 -14.41 -1.82 18.73
CA ASP A 149 -13.62 -3.04 18.51
C ASP A 149 -12.37 -3.13 19.40
N GLY A 150 -11.97 -2.01 20.03
CA GLY A 150 -10.84 -1.93 20.94
C GLY A 150 -9.47 -2.07 20.29
N LEU A 151 -9.39 -2.10 18.97
CA LEU A 151 -8.14 -2.32 18.23
C LEU A 151 -7.28 -1.07 18.13
N GLY A 152 -7.87 0.11 18.02
CA GLY A 152 -7.16 1.38 17.91
C GLY A 152 -6.32 1.69 19.16
N GLY A 153 -5.14 2.30 18.94
CA GLY A 153 -4.24 2.69 20.01
C GLY A 153 -4.67 3.96 20.78
N GLY A 154 -5.56 4.76 20.18
CA GLY A 154 -5.93 6.06 20.71
C GLY A 154 -4.76 7.05 20.67
N ASP A 155 -4.58 7.83 21.73
CA ASP A 155 -3.41 8.72 21.88
C ASP A 155 -2.18 7.89 22.24
N ASN A 156 -1.38 7.51 21.24
CA ASN A 156 -0.21 6.64 21.39
C ASN A 156 1.07 7.29 20.84
N PRO A 157 1.71 8.19 21.58
CA PRO A 157 2.94 8.84 21.13
C PRO A 157 4.10 7.85 20.90
N ALA A 158 4.08 6.70 21.59
CA ALA A 158 5.10 5.67 21.38
C ALA A 158 5.06 5.07 19.97
N TYR A 159 3.87 4.92 19.39
CA TYR A 159 3.72 4.49 18.00
C TYR A 159 4.33 5.53 17.04
N LEU A 160 4.00 6.81 17.21
CA LEU A 160 4.52 7.89 16.35
C LEU A 160 6.04 7.96 16.39
N THR A 161 6.64 7.89 17.59
CA THR A 161 8.11 7.91 17.74
C THR A 161 8.75 6.72 17.02
N ARG A 162 8.21 5.52 17.21
CA ARG A 162 8.76 4.31 16.57
C ARG A 162 8.58 4.27 15.07
N MET A 163 7.46 4.77 14.55
CA MET A 163 7.27 4.93 13.12
C MET A 163 8.26 5.93 12.53
N TRP A 164 8.48 7.06 13.23
CA TRP A 164 9.46 8.05 12.79
C TRP A 164 10.87 7.45 12.72
N ASP A 165 11.27 6.70 13.76
CA ASP A 165 12.56 6.00 13.78
C ASP A 165 12.63 4.91 12.68
N TRP A 166 11.52 4.25 12.38
CA TRP A 166 11.45 3.26 11.29
C TRP A 166 11.65 3.90 9.92
N ILE A 167 11.01 5.03 9.66
CA ILE A 167 11.09 5.77 8.39
C ILE A 167 12.50 6.36 8.18
N GLY A 168 13.20 6.75 9.23
CA GLY A 168 14.51 7.40 9.18
C GLY A 168 15.73 6.46 9.03
N ARG A 169 15.52 5.15 8.81
CA ARG A 169 16.60 4.14 8.73
C ARG A 169 17.44 4.21 7.47
#